data_20321399f0428ade9ae46eba65ec4dd8
#
_entry.id   20321399f0428ade9ae46eba65ec4dd8
#
_cell.length_a   1.000
_cell.length_b   1.000
_cell.length_c   1.000
_cell.angle_alpha   90.00
_cell.angle_beta   90.00
_cell.angle_gamma   90.00
#
_symmetry.space_group_name_H-M   'P 1'
#
loop_
_entity.id
_entity.type
_entity.pdbx_description
1 polymer ?
#
loop_
_entity_poly.entity_id
_entity_poly.type
_entity_poly.pdbx_seq_one_letter_code
_entity_poly.pdbx_strand_id
1 'polypeptide(L)'
;MWWLYNSSLWLGLLLSLPLRRWQPKMQYYFYYRLGRTLRQDWSVSLREKRPVWFQALSVGEVFSVVPLVKGFCQHWPDVPVFFTASTMTGHKIAINQLKHTVAGIGYFPLDFPSNINYYLKMINPRLIVLTETDIWPNFLKITKEREIPCLLLNARISECSYRRYKLIKRWFSETINRLSFVGVQRPEDAERFLHLGISSEKIKIMGNLKFDKPIPQINTALVMQLKAELGISTHQSVWIAGSTHQGEDEIILKTHKALLQFFPELCLIIAPRHPERFDTVTQLAIDMGFRTKRRTEEKEGKWEVIVLDTLGELARVYAVAAFVFIGGSLVPIGGHNPLEAAIWGKPVIFGPFMFNFSEIAKQMLKEKAAVQVKEKEIFNTCRNFLEQPELAHKMGKRGKTIIANNQGIVKEYLRIIERYL
;
A
#
# COMPACT_ATOMS: atom_id res chain seq x y z
N MET A 1 20.95 -11.79 -26.84
CA MET A 1 20.37 -11.34 -25.53
C MET A 1 19.42 -12.37 -24.91
N TRP A 2 18.45 -12.91 -25.67
CA TRP A 2 17.49 -13.93 -25.15
C TRP A 2 18.19 -15.18 -24.59
N TRP A 3 19.18 -15.70 -25.27
CA TRP A 3 19.97 -16.84 -24.79
C TRP A 3 20.70 -16.51 -23.50
N LEU A 4 21.37 -15.36 -23.42
CA LEU A 4 22.06 -14.91 -22.20
C LEU A 4 21.09 -14.75 -21.01
N TYR A 5 19.91 -14.18 -21.25
CA TYR A 5 18.88 -14.03 -20.23
C TYR A 5 18.42 -15.40 -19.70
N ASN A 6 18.09 -16.33 -20.60
CA ASN A 6 17.65 -17.67 -20.20
C ASN A 6 18.77 -18.44 -19.47
N SER A 7 20.03 -18.34 -19.93
CA SER A 7 21.16 -18.97 -19.23
C SER A 7 21.37 -18.37 -17.84
N SER A 8 21.20 -17.05 -17.67
CA SER A 8 21.30 -16.42 -16.35
C SER A 8 20.19 -16.87 -15.40
N LEU A 9 18.98 -17.11 -15.90
CA LEU A 9 17.89 -17.67 -15.10
C LEU A 9 18.21 -19.10 -14.61
N TRP A 10 18.75 -19.96 -15.50
CA TRP A 10 19.13 -21.31 -15.13
C TRP A 10 20.30 -21.31 -14.13
N LEU A 11 21.30 -20.45 -14.34
CA LEU A 11 22.41 -20.30 -13.40
C LEU A 11 21.92 -19.83 -12.03
N GLY A 12 21.04 -18.82 -11.98
CA GLY A 12 20.41 -18.34 -10.73
C GLY A 12 19.60 -19.44 -10.03
N LEU A 13 18.90 -20.28 -10.80
CA LEU A 13 18.16 -21.43 -10.27
C LEU A 13 19.11 -22.45 -9.64
N LEU A 14 20.20 -22.78 -10.30
CA LEU A 14 21.23 -23.74 -9.82
C LEU A 14 21.94 -23.20 -8.57
N LEU A 15 22.36 -21.94 -8.56
CA LEU A 15 23.00 -21.29 -7.41
C LEU A 15 22.07 -21.19 -6.19
N SER A 16 20.76 -21.19 -6.40
CA SER A 16 19.78 -21.17 -5.30
C SER A 16 19.53 -22.55 -4.65
N LEU A 17 20.02 -23.65 -5.24
CA LEU A 17 19.82 -25.03 -4.73
C LEU A 17 20.30 -25.23 -3.29
N PRO A 18 21.51 -24.78 -2.89
CA PRO A 18 21.98 -24.92 -1.51
C PRO A 18 21.07 -24.19 -0.52
N LEU A 19 20.69 -22.94 -0.84
CA LEU A 19 19.81 -22.13 0.02
C LEU A 19 18.44 -22.78 0.22
N ARG A 20 17.91 -23.45 -0.80
CA ARG A 20 16.64 -24.18 -0.71
C ARG A 20 16.73 -25.36 0.25
N ARG A 21 17.87 -26.07 0.24
CA ARG A 21 18.07 -27.24 1.11
C ARG A 21 18.07 -26.87 2.60
N TRP A 22 18.50 -25.64 2.93
CA TRP A 22 18.63 -25.13 4.30
C TRP A 22 17.41 -24.35 4.81
N GLN A 23 16.51 -23.93 3.94
CA GLN A 23 15.34 -23.13 4.31
C GLN A 23 14.04 -23.72 3.73
N PRO A 24 13.26 -24.48 4.52
CA PRO A 24 12.00 -25.10 4.07
C PRO A 24 11.01 -24.12 3.44
N LYS A 25 10.94 -22.88 3.98
CA LYS A 25 10.09 -21.81 3.43
C LYS A 25 10.45 -21.45 1.97
N MET A 26 11.73 -21.49 1.64
CA MET A 26 12.21 -21.23 0.26
C MET A 26 11.88 -22.38 -0.68
N GLN A 27 11.97 -23.62 -0.24
CA GLN A 27 11.54 -24.78 -1.03
C GLN A 27 10.07 -24.66 -1.42
N TYR A 28 9.22 -24.38 -0.43
CA TYR A 28 7.78 -24.20 -0.61
C TYR A 28 7.47 -23.07 -1.61
N TYR A 29 8.13 -21.93 -1.47
CA TYR A 29 7.98 -20.77 -2.35
C TYR A 29 8.34 -21.07 -3.81
N PHE A 30 9.48 -21.74 -4.05
CA PHE A 30 9.87 -22.15 -5.40
C PHE A 30 8.94 -23.21 -5.98
N TYR A 31 8.51 -24.18 -5.17
CA TYR A 31 7.56 -25.21 -5.57
C TYR A 31 6.26 -24.61 -6.12
N TYR A 32 5.72 -23.61 -5.43
CA TYR A 32 4.52 -22.89 -5.87
C TYR A 32 4.76 -22.11 -7.17
N ARG A 33 5.87 -21.39 -7.27
CA ARG A 33 6.20 -20.61 -8.47
C ARG A 33 6.57 -21.45 -9.69
N LEU A 34 6.93 -22.71 -9.51
CA LEU A 34 7.08 -23.68 -10.59
C LEU A 34 5.76 -24.29 -11.07
N GLY A 35 4.62 -23.83 -10.54
CA GLY A 35 3.29 -24.19 -11.02
C GLY A 35 2.78 -25.54 -10.55
N ARG A 36 3.49 -26.25 -9.67
CA ARG A 36 3.13 -27.60 -9.21
C ARG A 36 1.91 -27.65 -8.28
N THR A 37 1.31 -26.50 -7.98
CA THR A 37 0.22 -26.33 -7.00
C THR A 37 -1.00 -25.62 -7.55
N LEU A 38 -1.05 -25.35 -8.85
CA LEU A 38 -2.29 -24.93 -9.48
C LEU A 38 -3.30 -26.08 -9.30
N ARG A 39 -4.25 -25.89 -8.41
CA ARG A 39 -5.27 -26.92 -8.11
C ARG A 39 -6.07 -27.21 -9.38
N GLN A 40 -6.24 -28.49 -9.69
CA GLN A 40 -7.01 -28.91 -10.87
C GLN A 40 -8.45 -28.39 -10.83
N ASP A 41 -9.04 -28.32 -9.64
CA ASP A 41 -10.46 -28.01 -9.43
C ASP A 41 -10.83 -26.59 -9.88
N TRP A 42 -10.01 -25.58 -9.61
CA TRP A 42 -10.33 -24.21 -10.03
C TRP A 42 -9.74 -23.84 -11.39
N SER A 43 -8.82 -24.62 -11.93
CA SER A 43 -8.29 -24.43 -13.28
C SER A 43 -9.34 -24.74 -14.36
N VAL A 44 -10.22 -25.70 -14.15
CA VAL A 44 -11.29 -26.05 -15.11
C VAL A 44 -12.30 -24.91 -15.24
N SER A 45 -12.83 -24.42 -14.12
CA SER A 45 -13.83 -23.34 -14.14
C SER A 45 -13.27 -22.01 -14.66
N LEU A 46 -12.00 -21.70 -14.37
CA LEU A 46 -11.33 -20.49 -14.86
C LEU A 46 -11.01 -20.58 -16.35
N ARG A 47 -10.59 -21.72 -16.83
CA ARG A 47 -10.21 -21.95 -18.23
C ARG A 47 -11.38 -21.71 -19.19
N GLU A 48 -12.59 -22.17 -18.83
CA GLU A 48 -13.79 -21.98 -19.64
C GLU A 48 -14.22 -20.51 -19.71
N LYS A 49 -14.11 -19.77 -18.59
CA LYS A 49 -14.55 -18.38 -18.47
C LYS A 49 -13.50 -17.36 -18.89
N ARG A 50 -12.27 -17.77 -19.22
CA ARG A 50 -11.16 -16.90 -19.62
C ARG A 50 -10.99 -15.69 -18.68
N PRO A 51 -10.38 -15.85 -17.49
CA PRO A 51 -10.28 -14.80 -16.49
C PRO A 51 -9.41 -13.62 -16.93
N VAL A 52 -9.56 -12.48 -16.25
CA VAL A 52 -8.51 -11.43 -16.23
C VAL A 52 -7.49 -11.78 -15.16
N TRP A 53 -6.22 -11.81 -15.53
CA TRP A 53 -5.13 -12.15 -14.63
C TRP A 53 -4.42 -10.90 -14.14
N PHE A 54 -4.58 -10.57 -12.85
CA PHE A 54 -3.86 -9.50 -12.18
C PHE A 54 -2.61 -10.01 -11.46
N GLN A 55 -1.53 -9.23 -11.55
CA GLN A 55 -0.25 -9.53 -10.92
C GLN A 55 0.26 -8.34 -10.13
N ALA A 56 0.75 -8.60 -8.89
CA ALA A 56 1.48 -7.64 -8.07
C ALA A 56 2.70 -8.30 -7.43
N LEU A 57 3.87 -7.64 -7.42
CA LEU A 57 5.12 -8.21 -6.94
C LEU A 57 5.16 -8.30 -5.41
N SER A 58 4.86 -7.20 -4.73
CA SER A 58 5.14 -6.97 -3.31
C SER A 58 3.89 -6.58 -2.51
N VAL A 59 4.03 -6.53 -1.18
CA VAL A 59 2.97 -6.06 -0.26
C VAL A 59 2.44 -4.69 -0.66
N GLY A 60 3.33 -3.72 -0.93
CA GLY A 60 2.94 -2.36 -1.29
C GLY A 60 2.17 -2.30 -2.61
N GLU A 61 2.54 -3.14 -3.58
CA GLU A 61 1.84 -3.23 -4.86
C GLU A 61 0.47 -3.91 -4.71
N VAL A 62 0.37 -4.96 -3.90
CA VAL A 62 -0.93 -5.59 -3.60
C VAL A 62 -1.89 -4.55 -3.03
N PHE A 63 -1.47 -3.77 -2.01
CA PHE A 63 -2.33 -2.72 -1.46
C PHE A 63 -2.71 -1.65 -2.48
N SER A 64 -1.82 -1.32 -3.43
CA SER A 64 -2.11 -0.31 -4.45
C SER A 64 -3.13 -0.79 -5.48
N VAL A 65 -3.12 -2.09 -5.84
CA VAL A 65 -3.98 -2.63 -6.90
C VAL A 65 -5.31 -3.19 -6.38
N VAL A 66 -5.43 -3.51 -5.10
CA VAL A 66 -6.66 -4.04 -4.49
C VAL A 66 -7.91 -3.20 -4.82
N PRO A 67 -7.89 -1.84 -4.76
CA PRO A 67 -9.05 -1.04 -5.15
C PRO A 67 -9.45 -1.23 -6.61
N LEU A 68 -8.48 -1.34 -7.51
CA LEU A 68 -8.72 -1.60 -8.93
C LEU A 68 -9.33 -2.98 -9.16
N VAL A 69 -8.80 -4.02 -8.50
CA VAL A 69 -9.34 -5.39 -8.58
C VAL A 69 -10.77 -5.46 -8.07
N LYS A 70 -11.05 -4.85 -6.91
CA LYS A 70 -12.42 -4.79 -6.37
C LYS A 70 -13.36 -4.02 -7.28
N GLY A 71 -12.93 -2.88 -7.79
CA GLY A 71 -13.70 -2.10 -8.77
C GLY A 71 -13.96 -2.88 -10.05
N PHE A 72 -12.98 -3.65 -10.53
CA PHE A 72 -13.16 -4.54 -11.68
C PHE A 72 -14.23 -5.61 -11.44
N CYS A 73 -14.13 -6.34 -10.33
CA CYS A 73 -15.12 -7.38 -10.00
C CYS A 73 -16.54 -6.83 -9.78
N GLN A 74 -16.67 -5.60 -9.30
CA GLN A 74 -17.97 -4.91 -9.17
C GLN A 74 -18.56 -4.51 -10.52
N HIS A 75 -17.70 -4.08 -11.46
CA HIS A 75 -18.12 -3.59 -12.78
C HIS A 75 -18.42 -4.74 -13.75
N TRP A 76 -17.66 -5.84 -13.67
CA TRP A 76 -17.81 -7.04 -14.50
C TRP A 76 -17.90 -8.30 -13.63
N PRO A 77 -19.03 -8.53 -12.95
CA PRO A 77 -19.18 -9.65 -12.00
C PRO A 77 -19.09 -11.02 -12.68
N ASP A 78 -19.43 -11.10 -13.97
CA ASP A 78 -19.39 -12.35 -14.76
C ASP A 78 -17.99 -12.70 -15.27
N VAL A 79 -17.03 -11.76 -15.20
CA VAL A 79 -15.64 -11.96 -15.62
C VAL A 79 -14.79 -12.36 -14.43
N PRO A 80 -14.36 -13.63 -14.32
CA PRO A 80 -13.57 -14.06 -13.19
C PRO A 80 -12.19 -13.40 -13.18
N VAL A 81 -11.67 -13.16 -11.98
CA VAL A 81 -10.33 -12.63 -11.77
C VAL A 81 -9.45 -13.70 -11.17
N PHE A 82 -8.27 -13.90 -11.76
CA PHE A 82 -7.17 -14.62 -11.17
C PHE A 82 -6.10 -13.63 -10.69
N PHE A 83 -5.73 -13.71 -9.42
CA PHE A 83 -4.76 -12.80 -8.82
C PHE A 83 -3.48 -13.55 -8.45
N THR A 84 -2.32 -12.97 -8.75
CA THR A 84 -1.03 -13.53 -8.31
C THR A 84 -0.17 -12.50 -7.61
N ALA A 85 0.64 -12.99 -6.66
CA ALA A 85 1.69 -12.20 -6.03
C ALA A 85 3.02 -12.94 -6.12
N SER A 86 4.13 -12.18 -6.26
CA SER A 86 5.45 -12.81 -6.41
C SER A 86 6.15 -13.09 -5.07
N THR A 87 5.76 -12.43 -3.96
CA THR A 87 6.36 -12.64 -2.64
C THR A 87 5.41 -13.38 -1.69
N MET A 88 5.95 -14.12 -0.72
CA MET A 88 5.14 -14.83 0.29
C MET A 88 4.27 -13.87 1.11
N THR A 89 4.84 -12.74 1.51
CA THR A 89 4.12 -11.70 2.26
C THR A 89 3.04 -11.03 1.41
N GLY A 90 3.34 -10.72 0.14
CA GLY A 90 2.36 -10.20 -0.82
C GLY A 90 1.21 -11.18 -1.05
N HIS A 91 1.50 -12.46 -1.21
CA HIS A 91 0.50 -13.52 -1.37
C HIS A 91 -0.42 -13.63 -0.14
N LYS A 92 0.15 -13.59 1.08
CA LYS A 92 -0.64 -13.60 2.32
C LYS A 92 -1.58 -12.39 2.41
N ILE A 93 -1.10 -11.21 2.02
CA ILE A 93 -1.93 -9.99 1.98
C ILE A 93 -3.02 -10.11 0.92
N ALA A 94 -2.71 -10.65 -0.27
CA ALA A 94 -3.70 -10.87 -1.33
C ALA A 94 -4.83 -11.79 -0.86
N ILE A 95 -4.52 -12.89 -0.17
CA ILE A 95 -5.53 -13.76 0.44
C ILE A 95 -6.41 -12.96 1.40
N ASN A 96 -5.81 -12.22 2.33
CA ASN A 96 -6.57 -11.45 3.33
C ASN A 96 -7.49 -10.39 2.71
N GLN A 97 -7.09 -9.78 1.59
CA GLN A 97 -7.81 -8.67 0.96
C GLN A 97 -8.80 -9.09 -0.12
N LEU A 98 -8.55 -10.23 -0.80
CA LEU A 98 -9.22 -10.57 -2.05
C LEU A 98 -9.86 -11.96 -2.07
N LYS A 99 -9.67 -12.84 -1.06
CA LYS A 99 -10.16 -14.24 -1.08
C LYS A 99 -11.65 -14.40 -1.34
N HIS A 100 -12.47 -13.39 -0.99
CA HIS A 100 -13.92 -13.40 -1.22
C HIS A 100 -14.34 -12.58 -2.46
N THR A 101 -13.38 -12.04 -3.20
CA THR A 101 -13.63 -11.14 -4.32
C THR A 101 -13.20 -11.76 -5.65
N VAL A 102 -12.11 -12.53 -5.66
CA VAL A 102 -11.54 -13.10 -6.88
C VAL A 102 -11.75 -14.60 -6.96
N ALA A 103 -11.74 -15.15 -8.16
CA ALA A 103 -11.96 -16.57 -8.41
C ALA A 103 -10.78 -17.44 -7.96
N GLY A 104 -9.56 -16.91 -7.95
CA GLY A 104 -8.38 -17.63 -7.49
C GLY A 104 -7.21 -16.72 -7.16
N ILE A 105 -6.38 -17.17 -6.22
CA ILE A 105 -5.16 -16.47 -5.80
C ILE A 105 -4.00 -17.46 -5.82
N GLY A 106 -2.89 -17.07 -6.46
CA GLY A 106 -1.70 -17.90 -6.56
C GLY A 106 -0.40 -17.10 -6.51
N TYR A 107 0.70 -17.79 -6.80
CA TYR A 107 1.98 -17.16 -7.00
C TYR A 107 2.22 -16.93 -8.50
N PHE A 108 2.91 -15.83 -8.83
CA PHE A 108 3.33 -15.58 -10.19
C PHE A 108 4.42 -16.58 -10.62
N PRO A 109 4.39 -17.13 -11.85
CA PRO A 109 5.38 -18.09 -12.31
C PRO A 109 6.81 -17.52 -12.31
N LEU A 110 7.79 -18.37 -12.21
CA LEU A 110 9.16 -18.01 -12.59
C LEU A 110 9.23 -17.81 -14.11
N ASP A 111 10.07 -16.88 -14.56
CA ASP A 111 10.12 -16.46 -15.98
C ASP A 111 10.76 -17.52 -16.92
N PHE A 112 10.52 -18.81 -16.67
CA PHE A 112 10.92 -19.91 -17.54
C PHE A 112 9.82 -20.21 -18.57
N PRO A 113 10.16 -20.37 -19.86
CA PRO A 113 9.16 -20.63 -20.91
C PRO A 113 8.21 -21.79 -20.63
N SER A 114 8.72 -22.91 -20.13
CA SER A 114 7.90 -24.08 -19.77
C SER A 114 6.87 -23.77 -18.69
N ASN A 115 7.29 -23.01 -17.69
CA ASN A 115 6.50 -22.61 -16.55
C ASN A 115 5.37 -21.65 -16.96
N ILE A 116 5.74 -20.64 -17.74
CA ILE A 116 4.78 -19.66 -18.28
C ILE A 116 3.74 -20.35 -19.14
N ASN A 117 4.18 -21.24 -20.05
CA ASN A 117 3.30 -22.00 -20.90
C ASN A 117 2.30 -22.86 -20.11
N TYR A 118 2.77 -23.48 -19.01
CA TYR A 118 1.90 -24.24 -18.11
C TYR A 118 0.84 -23.34 -17.48
N TYR A 119 1.22 -22.19 -16.91
CA TYR A 119 0.28 -21.25 -16.31
C TYR A 119 -0.74 -20.71 -17.31
N LEU A 120 -0.28 -20.27 -18.48
CA LEU A 120 -1.17 -19.78 -19.53
C LEU A 120 -2.15 -20.86 -20.05
N LYS A 121 -1.71 -22.13 -20.11
CA LYS A 121 -2.59 -23.24 -20.46
C LYS A 121 -3.63 -23.52 -19.38
N MET A 122 -3.23 -23.44 -18.11
CA MET A 122 -4.12 -23.72 -16.97
C MET A 122 -5.13 -22.60 -16.73
N ILE A 123 -4.69 -21.34 -16.79
CA ILE A 123 -5.51 -20.17 -16.49
C ILE A 123 -6.33 -19.76 -17.73
N ASN A 124 -5.73 -19.81 -18.93
CA ASN A 124 -6.28 -19.35 -20.20
C ASN A 124 -6.83 -17.90 -20.12
N PRO A 125 -6.01 -16.90 -19.69
CA PRO A 125 -6.50 -15.56 -19.46
C PRO A 125 -6.87 -14.87 -20.79
N ARG A 126 -7.92 -14.02 -20.75
CA ARG A 126 -8.26 -13.14 -21.88
C ARG A 126 -7.43 -11.84 -21.87
N LEU A 127 -6.96 -11.45 -20.70
CA LEU A 127 -6.22 -10.22 -20.46
C LEU A 127 -5.30 -10.42 -19.25
N ILE A 128 -4.11 -9.83 -19.31
CA ILE A 128 -3.15 -9.82 -18.20
C ILE A 128 -2.87 -8.38 -17.79
N VAL A 129 -2.91 -8.11 -16.49
CA VAL A 129 -2.63 -6.80 -15.88
C VAL A 129 -1.46 -6.95 -14.92
N LEU A 130 -0.30 -6.44 -15.33
CA LEU A 130 0.90 -6.33 -14.50
C LEU A 130 0.93 -4.98 -13.79
N THR A 131 1.59 -4.90 -12.65
CA THR A 131 1.68 -3.65 -11.88
C THR A 131 3.10 -3.18 -11.63
N GLU A 132 3.29 -1.87 -11.55
CA GLU A 132 4.52 -1.14 -11.26
C GLU A 132 5.71 -1.48 -12.18
N THR A 133 6.63 -2.33 -11.74
CA THR A 133 7.88 -2.64 -12.48
C THR A 133 7.97 -4.10 -12.91
N ASP A 134 6.85 -4.81 -12.97
CA ASP A 134 6.77 -6.23 -13.30
C ASP A 134 7.01 -6.50 -14.80
N ILE A 135 8.26 -6.35 -15.24
CA ILE A 135 8.69 -6.59 -16.62
C ILE A 135 9.44 -7.93 -16.68
N TRP A 136 8.76 -8.95 -17.17
CA TRP A 136 9.25 -10.32 -17.28
C TRP A 136 9.43 -10.68 -18.77
N PRO A 137 10.66 -10.72 -19.29
CA PRO A 137 10.91 -10.82 -20.73
C PRO A 137 10.31 -12.04 -21.41
N ASN A 138 10.50 -13.25 -20.86
CA ASN A 138 9.90 -14.46 -21.45
C ASN A 138 8.37 -14.45 -21.35
N PHE A 139 7.85 -13.96 -20.23
CA PHE A 139 6.40 -13.83 -20.03
C PHE A 139 5.77 -12.93 -21.09
N LEU A 140 6.33 -11.72 -21.29
CA LEU A 140 5.84 -10.78 -22.31
C LEU A 140 6.02 -11.33 -23.74
N LYS A 141 7.08 -12.08 -23.99
CA LYS A 141 7.28 -12.73 -25.28
C LYS A 141 6.18 -13.76 -25.57
N ILE A 142 5.95 -14.68 -24.64
CA ILE A 142 5.01 -15.80 -24.83
C ILE A 142 3.55 -15.29 -24.84
N THR A 143 3.21 -14.30 -24.01
CA THR A 143 1.88 -13.71 -24.03
C THR A 143 1.58 -13.01 -25.35
N LYS A 144 2.57 -12.28 -25.93
CA LYS A 144 2.43 -11.66 -27.24
C LYS A 144 2.30 -12.69 -28.36
N GLU A 145 3.08 -13.78 -28.34
CA GLU A 145 2.99 -14.89 -29.30
C GLU A 145 1.63 -15.62 -29.25
N ARG A 146 0.94 -15.57 -28.09
CA ARG A 146 -0.41 -16.12 -27.89
C ARG A 146 -1.51 -15.08 -28.08
N GLU A 147 -1.18 -13.87 -28.54
CA GLU A 147 -2.11 -12.78 -28.75
C GLU A 147 -2.94 -12.39 -27.50
N ILE A 148 -2.38 -12.66 -26.30
CA ILE A 148 -3.02 -12.27 -25.06
C ILE A 148 -2.56 -10.85 -24.72
N PRO A 149 -3.51 -9.87 -24.68
CA PRO A 149 -3.16 -8.50 -24.30
C PRO A 149 -2.55 -8.45 -22.90
N CYS A 150 -1.47 -7.66 -22.76
CA CYS A 150 -0.77 -7.48 -21.50
C CYS A 150 -0.63 -5.98 -21.20
N LEU A 151 -1.21 -5.53 -20.11
CA LEU A 151 -1.15 -4.13 -19.68
C LEU A 151 -0.17 -3.99 -18.51
N LEU A 152 0.59 -2.92 -18.47
CA LEU A 152 1.39 -2.54 -17.31
C LEU A 152 0.78 -1.29 -16.69
N LEU A 153 0.19 -1.42 -15.51
CA LEU A 153 -0.51 -0.35 -14.81
C LEU A 153 0.31 0.15 -13.61
N ASN A 154 0.10 1.42 -13.27
CA ASN A 154 0.84 2.07 -12.17
C ASN A 154 2.36 2.00 -12.38
N ALA A 155 2.81 2.05 -13.63
CA ALA A 155 4.20 1.80 -14.02
C ALA A 155 5.14 2.91 -13.54
N ARG A 156 6.33 2.51 -13.10
CA ARG A 156 7.42 3.41 -12.74
C ARG A 156 8.77 2.79 -13.03
N ILE A 157 9.76 3.63 -13.26
CA ILE A 157 11.16 3.20 -13.38
C ILE A 157 12.02 4.07 -12.48
N SER A 158 12.71 3.44 -11.50
CA SER A 158 13.68 4.14 -10.67
C SER A 158 14.89 4.61 -11.50
N GLU A 159 15.57 5.64 -11.06
CA GLU A 159 16.79 6.15 -11.71
C GLU A 159 17.85 5.04 -11.86
N CYS A 160 18.02 4.21 -10.84
CA CYS A 160 18.96 3.09 -10.86
C CYS A 160 18.58 2.05 -11.93
N SER A 161 17.29 1.68 -12.01
CA SER A 161 16.79 0.75 -13.03
C SER A 161 16.88 1.33 -14.44
N TYR A 162 16.57 2.62 -14.60
CA TYR A 162 16.70 3.32 -15.87
C TYR A 162 18.13 3.27 -16.43
N ARG A 163 19.15 3.56 -15.58
CA ARG A 163 20.57 3.48 -15.97
C ARG A 163 20.98 2.07 -16.42
N ARG A 164 20.50 1.04 -15.74
CA ARG A 164 20.75 -0.38 -16.11
C ARG A 164 20.06 -0.73 -17.43
N TYR A 165 18.80 -0.39 -17.61
CA TYR A 165 18.06 -0.69 -18.85
C TYR A 165 18.61 0.07 -20.05
N LYS A 166 19.21 1.25 -19.86
CA LYS A 166 19.89 2.00 -20.91
C LYS A 166 21.06 1.23 -21.52
N LEU A 167 21.78 0.41 -20.74
CA LEU A 167 22.88 -0.42 -21.24
C LEU A 167 22.41 -1.53 -22.21
N ILE A 168 21.16 -1.93 -22.09
CA ILE A 168 20.55 -2.99 -22.90
C ILE A 168 19.32 -2.45 -23.67
N LYS A 169 19.33 -1.15 -24.01
CA LYS A 169 18.19 -0.41 -24.54
C LYS A 169 17.46 -1.13 -25.67
N ARG A 170 18.20 -1.65 -26.69
CA ARG A 170 17.58 -2.30 -27.83
C ARG A 170 16.74 -3.51 -27.42
N TRP A 171 17.30 -4.39 -26.61
CA TRP A 171 16.60 -5.59 -26.14
C TRP A 171 15.46 -5.24 -25.17
N PHE A 172 15.67 -4.23 -24.32
CA PHE A 172 14.62 -3.74 -23.41
C PHE A 172 13.45 -3.14 -24.20
N SER A 173 13.72 -2.31 -25.22
CA SER A 173 12.72 -1.75 -26.13
C SER A 173 11.89 -2.85 -26.80
N GLU A 174 12.54 -3.88 -27.36
CA GLU A 174 11.84 -5.03 -27.95
C GLU A 174 10.94 -5.73 -26.93
N THR A 175 11.36 -5.78 -25.68
CA THR A 175 10.60 -6.42 -24.59
C THR A 175 9.37 -5.61 -24.22
N ILE A 176 9.54 -4.31 -23.92
CA ILE A 176 8.44 -3.47 -23.43
C ILE A 176 7.40 -3.16 -24.52
N ASN A 177 7.77 -3.15 -25.79
CA ASN A 177 6.84 -2.97 -26.90
C ASN A 177 5.92 -4.19 -27.13
N ARG A 178 6.12 -5.30 -26.43
CA ARG A 178 5.16 -6.43 -26.37
C ARG A 178 3.95 -6.11 -25.49
N LEU A 179 4.07 -5.13 -24.59
CA LEU A 179 2.93 -4.62 -23.83
C LEU A 179 1.93 -3.96 -24.80
N SER A 180 0.64 -4.14 -24.48
CA SER A 180 -0.45 -3.50 -25.21
C SER A 180 -0.68 -2.06 -24.75
N PHE A 181 -0.45 -1.79 -23.45
CA PHE A 181 -0.60 -0.48 -22.84
C PHE A 181 0.30 -0.34 -21.60
N VAL A 182 0.79 0.89 -21.35
CA VAL A 182 1.56 1.26 -20.15
C VAL A 182 0.99 2.53 -19.54
N GLY A 183 0.40 2.40 -18.37
CA GLY A 183 -0.06 3.53 -17.55
C GLY A 183 0.99 3.90 -16.52
N VAL A 184 1.66 5.05 -16.69
CA VAL A 184 2.74 5.49 -15.79
C VAL A 184 2.24 6.43 -14.70
N GLN A 185 2.98 6.46 -13.58
CA GLN A 185 2.60 7.28 -12.43
C GLN A 185 2.86 8.77 -12.64
N ARG A 186 3.97 9.14 -13.28
CA ARG A 186 4.45 10.53 -13.37
C ARG A 186 5.04 10.83 -14.75
N PRO A 187 5.15 12.13 -15.13
CA PRO A 187 5.80 12.55 -16.36
C PRO A 187 7.23 12.02 -16.50
N GLU A 188 8.02 12.03 -15.41
CA GLU A 188 9.41 11.57 -15.43
C GLU A 188 9.51 10.05 -15.72
N ASP A 189 8.52 9.28 -15.29
CA ASP A 189 8.44 7.86 -15.63
C ASP A 189 8.10 7.68 -17.13
N ALA A 190 7.21 8.51 -17.68
CA ALA A 190 6.89 8.52 -19.10
C ALA A 190 8.13 8.83 -19.97
N GLU A 191 8.88 9.87 -19.63
CA GLU A 191 10.11 10.24 -20.31
C GLU A 191 11.12 9.08 -20.31
N ARG A 192 11.31 8.42 -19.16
CA ARG A 192 12.22 7.27 -19.05
C ARG A 192 11.80 6.10 -19.94
N PHE A 193 10.52 5.76 -19.97
CA PHE A 193 9.99 4.71 -20.84
C PHE A 193 10.16 5.07 -22.32
N LEU A 194 9.86 6.32 -22.73
CA LEU A 194 10.06 6.80 -24.09
C LEU A 194 11.53 6.76 -24.50
N HIS A 195 12.44 7.21 -23.65
CA HIS A 195 13.89 7.11 -23.90
C HIS A 195 14.37 5.64 -24.01
N LEU A 196 13.74 4.72 -23.31
CA LEU A 196 14.02 3.29 -23.42
C LEU A 196 13.38 2.65 -24.65
N GLY A 197 12.59 3.41 -25.41
CA GLY A 197 12.11 3.03 -26.74
C GLY A 197 10.72 2.40 -26.78
N ILE A 198 9.86 2.66 -25.77
CA ILE A 198 8.44 2.31 -25.90
C ILE A 198 7.77 3.22 -26.94
N SER A 199 6.80 2.67 -27.65
CA SER A 199 5.97 3.44 -28.59
C SER A 199 5.09 4.43 -27.85
N SER A 200 5.08 5.71 -28.31
CA SER A 200 4.34 6.80 -27.63
C SER A 200 2.83 6.56 -27.58
N GLU A 201 2.28 5.83 -28.52
CA GLU A 201 0.87 5.45 -28.59
C GLU A 201 0.43 4.49 -27.46
N LYS A 202 1.39 3.75 -26.89
CA LYS A 202 1.13 2.75 -25.84
C LYS A 202 1.23 3.30 -24.42
N ILE A 203 1.74 4.51 -24.24
CA ILE A 203 2.03 5.07 -22.93
C ILE A 203 1.10 6.24 -22.60
N LYS A 204 0.60 6.26 -21.36
CA LYS A 204 -0.23 7.36 -20.83
C LYS A 204 0.14 7.65 -19.38
N ILE A 205 0.22 8.94 -19.03
CA ILE A 205 0.36 9.37 -17.63
C ILE A 205 -0.99 9.24 -16.96
N MET A 206 -1.07 8.43 -15.90
CA MET A 206 -2.30 8.07 -15.22
C MET A 206 -2.38 8.55 -13.77
N GLY A 207 -1.24 8.82 -13.12
CA GLY A 207 -1.14 9.05 -11.68
C GLY A 207 -0.86 7.76 -10.89
N ASN A 208 -0.87 7.85 -9.56
CA ASN A 208 -0.48 6.74 -8.70
C ASN A 208 -1.68 6.17 -7.93
N LEU A 209 -2.02 4.91 -8.20
CA LEU A 209 -3.11 4.16 -7.56
C LEU A 209 -3.08 4.18 -6.02
N LYS A 210 -1.90 4.32 -5.41
CA LYS A 210 -1.75 4.38 -3.95
C LYS A 210 -2.50 5.56 -3.33
N PHE A 211 -2.66 6.64 -4.09
CA PHE A 211 -3.31 7.87 -3.64
C PHE A 211 -4.79 7.96 -4.05
N ASP A 212 -5.28 7.07 -4.91
CA ASP A 212 -6.69 7.08 -5.33
C ASP A 212 -7.59 6.53 -4.24
N LYS A 213 -7.98 7.39 -3.33
CA LYS A 213 -8.90 7.09 -2.24
C LYS A 213 -10.07 8.07 -2.25
N PRO A 214 -11.31 7.61 -1.98
CA PRO A 214 -12.45 8.49 -1.87
C PRO A 214 -12.25 9.47 -0.70
N ILE A 215 -12.30 10.77 -0.98
CA ILE A 215 -12.17 11.80 0.06
C ILE A 215 -13.50 11.96 0.77
N PRO A 216 -13.57 11.69 2.08
CA PRO A 216 -14.80 11.86 2.83
C PRO A 216 -15.15 13.36 2.96
N GLN A 217 -16.43 13.65 2.98
CA GLN A 217 -16.89 14.99 3.31
C GLN A 217 -16.77 15.22 4.82
N ILE A 218 -15.91 16.18 5.19
CA ILE A 218 -15.75 16.59 6.57
C ILE A 218 -16.63 17.81 6.77
N ASN A 219 -17.57 17.71 7.72
CA ASN A 219 -18.32 18.84 8.22
C ASN A 219 -18.20 18.90 9.76
N THR A 220 -18.52 20.04 10.32
CA THR A 220 -18.46 20.26 11.77
C THR A 220 -19.35 19.29 12.54
N ALA A 221 -20.51 18.94 11.98
CA ALA A 221 -21.45 18.00 12.60
C ALA A 221 -20.84 16.61 12.77
N LEU A 222 -20.15 16.09 11.75
CA LEU A 222 -19.44 14.79 11.83
C LEU A 222 -18.37 14.81 12.94
N VAL A 223 -17.58 15.88 13.02
CA VAL A 223 -16.53 16.01 14.04
C VAL A 223 -17.14 16.08 15.44
N MET A 224 -18.22 16.84 15.62
CA MET A 224 -18.94 16.93 16.90
C MET A 224 -19.54 15.57 17.30
N GLN A 225 -20.18 14.89 16.36
CA GLN A 225 -20.73 13.55 16.58
C GLN A 225 -19.65 12.57 17.02
N LEU A 226 -18.50 12.52 16.30
CA LEU A 226 -17.39 11.65 16.62
C LEU A 226 -16.78 11.96 17.99
N LYS A 227 -16.63 13.25 18.33
CA LYS A 227 -16.16 13.63 19.66
C LYS A 227 -17.14 13.15 20.75
N ALA A 228 -18.45 13.31 20.55
CA ALA A 228 -19.47 12.82 21.47
C ALA A 228 -19.42 11.29 21.61
N GLU A 229 -19.34 10.54 20.50
CA GLU A 229 -19.19 9.07 20.51
C GLU A 229 -17.93 8.61 21.29
N LEU A 230 -16.86 9.41 21.27
CA LEU A 230 -15.62 9.15 21.99
C LEU A 230 -15.65 9.65 23.45
N GLY A 231 -16.69 10.35 23.87
CA GLY A 231 -16.79 11.00 25.18
C GLY A 231 -15.79 12.15 25.36
N ILE A 232 -15.52 12.89 24.28
CA ILE A 232 -14.59 14.04 24.25
C ILE A 232 -15.39 15.32 24.13
N SER A 233 -15.08 16.31 24.97
CA SER A 233 -15.71 17.64 24.90
C SER A 233 -15.44 18.32 23.55
N THR A 234 -16.41 19.07 23.05
CA THR A 234 -16.30 19.81 21.78
C THR A 234 -15.12 20.77 21.74
N HIS A 235 -14.77 21.38 22.87
CA HIS A 235 -13.65 22.33 22.99
C HIS A 235 -12.29 21.66 23.20
N GLN A 236 -12.27 20.38 23.55
CA GLN A 236 -11.03 19.66 23.83
C GLN A 236 -10.25 19.40 22.54
N SER A 237 -8.99 19.81 22.50
CA SER A 237 -8.09 19.47 21.40
C SER A 237 -7.66 18.01 21.52
N VAL A 238 -7.54 17.34 20.37
CA VAL A 238 -7.21 15.91 20.30
C VAL A 238 -6.03 15.70 19.37
N TRP A 239 -5.05 14.91 19.78
CA TRP A 239 -4.10 14.32 18.85
C TRP A 239 -4.15 12.81 18.91
N ILE A 240 -3.73 12.16 17.83
CA ILE A 240 -3.92 10.71 17.70
C ILE A 240 -2.59 10.06 17.35
N ALA A 241 -2.22 9.04 18.13
CA ALA A 241 -1.12 8.12 17.82
C ALA A 241 -1.73 6.82 17.30
N GLY A 242 -1.74 6.67 15.98
CA GLY A 242 -2.42 5.56 15.32
C GLY A 242 -1.51 4.40 14.97
N SER A 243 -1.95 3.17 15.22
CA SER A 243 -1.24 1.92 14.93
C SER A 243 0.14 1.83 15.61
N THR A 244 0.20 2.14 16.90
CA THR A 244 1.45 2.11 17.68
C THR A 244 1.93 0.68 17.93
N HIS A 245 3.24 0.54 18.08
CA HIS A 245 3.92 -0.72 18.39
C HIS A 245 4.69 -0.63 19.70
N GLN A 246 5.12 -1.78 20.20
CA GLN A 246 5.97 -1.86 21.39
C GLN A 246 7.23 -0.98 21.22
N GLY A 247 7.54 -0.17 22.23
CA GLY A 247 8.61 0.79 22.23
C GLY A 247 8.20 2.21 21.79
N GLU A 248 7.01 2.37 21.17
CA GLU A 248 6.50 3.71 20.79
C GLU A 248 5.56 4.29 21.85
N ASP A 249 4.74 3.43 22.50
CA ASP A 249 3.68 3.88 23.40
C ASP A 249 4.22 4.70 24.58
N GLU A 250 5.33 4.27 25.17
CA GLU A 250 5.97 4.98 26.25
C GLU A 250 6.50 6.36 25.82
N ILE A 251 7.09 6.45 24.62
CA ILE A 251 7.57 7.70 24.03
C ILE A 251 6.39 8.66 23.80
N ILE A 252 5.30 8.15 23.25
CA ILE A 252 4.08 8.93 22.97
C ILE A 252 3.44 9.41 24.28
N LEU A 253 3.30 8.55 25.28
CA LEU A 253 2.74 8.93 26.57
C LEU A 253 3.64 9.93 27.34
N LYS A 254 4.96 9.76 27.35
CA LYS A 254 5.90 10.76 27.90
C LYS A 254 5.75 12.12 27.20
N THR A 255 5.66 12.10 25.86
CA THR A 255 5.42 13.31 25.06
C THR A 255 4.11 13.97 25.47
N HIS A 256 3.04 13.18 25.58
CA HIS A 256 1.73 13.71 25.99
C HIS A 256 1.76 14.32 27.40
N LYS A 257 2.43 13.66 28.35
CA LYS A 257 2.59 14.20 29.72
C LYS A 257 3.30 15.56 29.73
N ALA A 258 4.33 15.72 28.92
CA ALA A 258 5.01 17.00 28.76
C ALA A 258 4.13 18.07 28.11
N LEU A 259 3.33 17.69 27.11
CA LEU A 259 2.39 18.60 26.42
C LEU A 259 1.27 19.10 27.36
N LEU A 260 0.76 18.26 28.26
CA LEU A 260 -0.27 18.66 29.23
C LEU A 260 0.14 19.80 30.15
N GLN A 261 1.44 20.00 30.38
CA GLN A 261 1.96 21.16 31.14
C GLN A 261 1.66 22.50 30.46
N PHE A 262 1.53 22.50 29.12
CA PHE A 262 1.26 23.70 28.31
C PHE A 262 -0.19 23.73 27.81
N PHE A 263 -0.81 22.56 27.64
CA PHE A 263 -2.14 22.38 27.08
C PHE A 263 -2.98 21.44 27.96
N PRO A 264 -3.49 21.89 29.12
CA PRO A 264 -4.13 21.04 30.12
C PRO A 264 -5.42 20.34 29.62
N GLU A 265 -6.03 20.86 28.57
CA GLU A 265 -7.26 20.31 27.98
C GLU A 265 -6.95 19.37 26.78
N LEU A 266 -5.67 19.05 26.52
CA LEU A 266 -5.31 18.17 25.42
C LEU A 266 -5.69 16.72 25.73
N CYS A 267 -6.26 16.02 24.74
CA CYS A 267 -6.54 14.59 24.80
C CYS A 267 -5.67 13.82 23.78
N LEU A 268 -5.13 12.72 24.22
CA LEU A 268 -4.46 11.74 23.34
C LEU A 268 -5.40 10.56 23.08
N ILE A 269 -5.63 10.25 21.80
CA ILE A 269 -6.16 8.92 21.44
C ILE A 269 -4.96 8.07 20.99
N ILE A 270 -4.71 6.97 21.69
CA ILE A 270 -3.66 6.01 21.33
C ILE A 270 -4.31 4.71 20.84
N ALA A 271 -3.91 4.27 19.65
CA ALA A 271 -4.47 3.09 18.99
C ALA A 271 -3.37 2.05 18.76
N PRO A 272 -3.16 1.08 19.66
CA PRO A 272 -2.20 0.01 19.45
C PRO A 272 -2.57 -0.87 18.24
N ARG A 273 -1.58 -1.27 17.46
CA ARG A 273 -1.81 -2.05 16.23
C ARG A 273 -2.37 -3.44 16.48
N HIS A 274 -2.00 -4.04 17.60
CA HIS A 274 -2.31 -5.42 17.94
C HIS A 274 -3.25 -5.48 19.15
N PRO A 275 -4.39 -6.19 19.05
CA PRO A 275 -5.37 -6.27 20.13
C PRO A 275 -4.81 -6.77 21.46
N GLU A 276 -3.86 -7.71 21.43
CA GLU A 276 -3.19 -8.25 22.61
C GLU A 276 -2.42 -7.19 23.43
N ARG A 277 -2.29 -5.98 22.90
CA ARG A 277 -1.58 -4.86 23.56
C ARG A 277 -2.52 -3.84 24.19
N PHE A 278 -3.83 -3.95 23.97
CA PHE A 278 -4.79 -2.96 24.49
C PHE A 278 -4.70 -2.85 26.01
N ASP A 279 -4.66 -3.98 26.71
CA ASP A 279 -4.54 -4.04 28.18
C ASP A 279 -3.23 -3.42 28.65
N THR A 280 -2.12 -3.81 28.04
CA THR A 280 -0.78 -3.33 28.39
C THR A 280 -0.65 -1.81 28.23
N VAL A 281 -1.17 -1.26 27.13
CA VAL A 281 -1.08 0.19 26.86
C VAL A 281 -2.04 0.97 27.77
N THR A 282 -3.21 0.42 28.07
CA THR A 282 -4.14 1.01 29.04
C THR A 282 -3.50 1.08 30.43
N GLN A 283 -2.92 -0.02 30.91
CA GLN A 283 -2.26 -0.07 32.20
C GLN A 283 -1.05 0.90 32.26
N LEU A 284 -0.25 0.94 31.21
CA LEU A 284 0.89 1.88 31.12
C LEU A 284 0.43 3.34 31.26
N ALA A 285 -0.68 3.71 30.61
CA ALA A 285 -1.21 5.07 30.73
C ALA A 285 -1.70 5.37 32.16
N ILE A 286 -2.37 4.41 32.81
CA ILE A 286 -2.83 4.53 34.20
C ILE A 286 -1.62 4.66 35.16
N ASP A 287 -0.60 3.83 34.99
CA ASP A 287 0.61 3.82 35.84
C ASP A 287 1.41 5.13 35.69
N MET A 288 1.33 5.78 34.53
CA MET A 288 1.90 7.11 34.31
C MET A 288 1.04 8.25 34.93
N GLY A 289 -0.12 7.93 35.51
CA GLY A 289 -1.00 8.86 36.22
C GLY A 289 -1.99 9.60 35.34
N PHE A 290 -2.29 9.13 34.12
CA PHE A 290 -3.30 9.74 33.26
C PHE A 290 -4.72 9.32 33.63
N ARG A 291 -5.67 10.23 33.49
CA ARG A 291 -7.09 9.91 33.45
C ARG A 291 -7.40 9.19 32.14
N THR A 292 -7.40 7.85 32.23
CA THR A 292 -7.44 6.94 31.07
C THR A 292 -8.76 6.19 30.99
N LYS A 293 -9.31 6.03 29.77
CA LYS A 293 -10.36 5.06 29.49
C LYS A 293 -10.08 4.30 28.20
N ARG A 294 -10.77 3.17 28.02
CA ARG A 294 -10.87 2.50 26.72
C ARG A 294 -12.04 3.06 25.91
N ARG A 295 -11.94 2.93 24.60
CA ARG A 295 -13.03 3.31 23.69
C ARG A 295 -14.31 2.53 23.98
N THR A 296 -14.20 1.26 24.35
CA THR A 296 -15.33 0.37 24.67
C THR A 296 -15.94 0.61 26.05
N GLU A 297 -15.32 1.41 26.91
CA GLU A 297 -15.84 1.71 28.25
C GLU A 297 -16.81 2.89 28.18
N GLU A 298 -18.02 2.68 28.70
CA GLU A 298 -19.01 3.74 28.91
C GLU A 298 -18.72 4.46 30.25
N LYS A 299 -17.80 5.41 30.23
CA LYS A 299 -17.44 6.25 31.38
C LYS A 299 -17.57 7.71 31.00
N GLU A 300 -18.27 8.49 31.81
CA GLU A 300 -18.31 9.94 31.69
C GLU A 300 -17.09 10.59 32.37
N GLY A 301 -16.61 11.68 31.80
CA GLY A 301 -15.50 12.43 32.37
C GLY A 301 -14.64 13.17 31.35
N LYS A 302 -13.71 13.97 31.86
CA LYS A 302 -12.63 14.54 31.03
C LYS A 302 -11.46 13.59 30.98
N TRP A 303 -11.15 13.09 29.81
CA TRP A 303 -10.09 12.09 29.60
C TRP A 303 -8.84 12.75 29.05
N GLU A 304 -7.70 12.38 29.60
CA GLU A 304 -6.38 12.78 29.08
C GLU A 304 -5.89 11.77 28.05
N VAL A 305 -6.19 10.48 28.24
CA VAL A 305 -5.83 9.40 27.32
C VAL A 305 -7.06 8.52 27.05
N ILE A 306 -7.30 8.25 25.76
CA ILE A 306 -8.27 7.25 25.32
C ILE A 306 -7.52 6.17 24.53
N VAL A 307 -7.58 4.93 25.01
CA VAL A 307 -7.05 3.78 24.27
C VAL A 307 -8.12 3.29 23.31
N LEU A 308 -7.84 3.34 22.02
CA LEU A 308 -8.73 2.86 20.96
C LEU A 308 -8.58 1.33 20.85
N ASP A 309 -9.40 0.60 21.57
CA ASP A 309 -9.40 -0.88 21.66
C ASP A 309 -10.38 -1.54 20.68
N THR A 310 -10.77 -0.82 19.63
CA THR A 310 -11.63 -1.30 18.54
C THR A 310 -10.86 -1.47 17.24
N LEU A 311 -11.29 -2.44 16.41
CA LEU A 311 -10.70 -2.68 15.10
C LEU A 311 -11.50 -2.00 13.98
N GLY A 312 -10.79 -1.37 13.02
CA GLY A 312 -11.41 -0.75 11.84
C GLY A 312 -11.94 0.66 12.03
N GLU A 313 -11.98 1.21 13.25
CA GLU A 313 -12.51 2.53 13.56
C GLU A 313 -11.48 3.67 13.38
N LEU A 314 -10.18 3.38 13.52
CA LEU A 314 -9.10 4.36 13.53
C LEU A 314 -9.12 5.32 12.33
N ALA A 315 -9.35 4.80 11.13
CA ALA A 315 -9.39 5.60 9.91
C ALA A 315 -10.47 6.70 9.96
N ARG A 316 -11.61 6.45 10.63
CA ARG A 316 -12.70 7.41 10.84
C ARG A 316 -12.36 8.37 12.00
N VAL A 317 -11.75 7.85 13.05
CA VAL A 317 -11.39 8.62 14.26
C VAL A 317 -10.34 9.71 13.94
N TYR A 318 -9.50 9.54 12.94
CA TYR A 318 -8.57 10.59 12.50
C TYR A 318 -9.28 11.93 12.17
N ALA A 319 -10.56 11.92 11.84
CA ALA A 319 -11.32 13.13 11.56
C ALA A 319 -11.34 14.15 12.72
N VAL A 320 -11.24 13.70 13.98
CA VAL A 320 -11.28 14.59 15.16
C VAL A 320 -9.90 15.15 15.54
N ALA A 321 -8.81 14.66 14.93
CA ALA A 321 -7.46 15.03 15.31
C ALA A 321 -7.09 16.47 14.92
N ALA A 322 -6.32 17.13 15.75
CA ALA A 322 -5.56 18.33 15.38
C ALA A 322 -4.34 17.94 14.53
N PHE A 323 -3.66 16.87 14.92
CA PHE A 323 -2.57 16.23 14.15
C PHE A 323 -2.46 14.74 14.50
N VAL A 324 -1.75 13.99 13.68
CA VAL A 324 -1.66 12.53 13.79
C VAL A 324 -0.21 12.08 13.77
N PHE A 325 0.15 11.19 14.69
CA PHE A 325 1.37 10.41 14.65
C PHE A 325 1.06 9.01 14.08
N ILE A 326 1.85 8.55 13.11
CA ILE A 326 1.74 7.23 12.50
C ILE A 326 2.73 6.27 13.15
N GLY A 327 2.21 5.24 13.81
CA GLY A 327 3.01 4.24 14.51
C GLY A 327 3.73 3.25 13.60
N GLY A 328 4.56 2.37 14.23
CA GLY A 328 5.48 1.47 13.54
C GLY A 328 6.60 2.20 12.83
N SER A 329 6.77 3.49 13.10
CA SER A 329 7.66 4.39 12.40
C SER A 329 8.86 4.87 13.24
N LEU A 330 8.78 4.86 14.56
CA LEU A 330 9.94 5.10 15.45
C LEU A 330 10.72 3.81 15.75
N VAL A 331 10.07 2.67 15.57
CA VAL A 331 10.65 1.33 15.67
C VAL A 331 10.75 0.71 14.27
N PRO A 332 11.67 -0.25 14.01
CA PRO A 332 11.95 -0.75 12.65
C PRO A 332 10.90 -1.76 12.15
N ILE A 333 9.62 -1.37 12.24
CA ILE A 333 8.46 -2.14 11.75
C ILE A 333 8.11 -1.75 10.31
N GLY A 334 8.38 -0.49 9.91
CA GLY A 334 8.17 -0.02 8.53
C GLY A 334 7.03 0.96 8.34
N GLY A 335 6.42 1.43 9.43
CA GLY A 335 5.34 2.40 9.44
C GLY A 335 3.99 1.86 8.96
N HIS A 336 2.95 2.62 9.24
CA HIS A 336 1.59 2.40 8.73
C HIS A 336 1.20 3.46 7.69
N ASN A 337 0.00 3.35 7.12
CA ASN A 337 -0.44 4.15 6.00
C ASN A 337 -0.76 5.62 6.40
N PRO A 338 0.07 6.61 6.04
CA PRO A 338 -0.16 7.99 6.44
C PRO A 338 -1.31 8.66 5.68
N LEU A 339 -1.76 8.07 4.55
CA LEU A 339 -2.86 8.62 3.77
C LEU A 339 -4.21 8.52 4.52
N GLU A 340 -4.33 7.62 5.49
CA GLU A 340 -5.55 7.49 6.29
C GLU A 340 -5.82 8.71 7.17
N ALA A 341 -4.78 9.41 7.60
CA ALA A 341 -4.88 10.68 8.29
C ALA A 341 -4.94 11.86 7.29
N ALA A 342 -4.10 11.82 6.25
CA ALA A 342 -4.02 12.88 5.25
C ALA A 342 -5.34 13.11 4.49
N ILE A 343 -6.16 12.08 4.28
CA ILE A 343 -7.46 12.17 3.64
C ILE A 343 -8.43 13.10 4.39
N TRP A 344 -8.27 13.18 5.72
CA TRP A 344 -9.01 14.07 6.60
C TRP A 344 -8.41 15.48 6.67
N GLY A 345 -7.36 15.76 5.88
CA GLY A 345 -6.66 17.04 5.92
C GLY A 345 -5.89 17.26 7.21
N LYS A 346 -5.45 16.18 7.88
CA LYS A 346 -4.72 16.27 9.14
C LYS A 346 -3.21 16.30 8.89
N PRO A 347 -2.46 17.14 9.63
CA PRO A 347 -1.00 17.09 9.62
C PRO A 347 -0.52 15.74 10.12
N VAL A 348 0.50 15.19 9.45
CA VAL A 348 1.01 13.86 9.75
C VAL A 348 2.44 13.93 10.24
N ILE A 349 2.72 13.24 11.34
CA ILE A 349 4.05 13.02 11.90
C ILE A 349 4.36 11.52 11.80
N PHE A 350 5.58 11.17 11.41
CA PHE A 350 6.07 9.80 11.45
C PHE A 350 7.57 9.74 11.76
N GLY A 351 8.03 8.61 12.25
CA GLY A 351 9.45 8.34 12.53
C GLY A 351 10.25 7.98 11.27
N PRO A 352 11.54 7.61 11.41
CA PRO A 352 12.44 7.33 10.29
C PRO A 352 12.13 6.02 9.57
N PHE A 353 11.40 5.09 10.19
CA PHE A 353 11.17 3.75 9.63
C PHE A 353 9.84 3.68 8.87
N MET A 354 9.82 4.19 7.63
CA MET A 354 8.63 4.18 6.75
C MET A 354 8.83 3.29 5.51
N PHE A 355 9.58 2.21 5.62
CA PHE A 355 9.96 1.40 4.45
C PHE A 355 8.78 0.66 3.79
N ASN A 356 7.70 0.34 4.54
CA ASN A 356 6.47 -0.22 3.94
C ASN A 356 5.70 0.82 3.10
N PHE A 357 5.85 2.11 3.41
CA PHE A 357 5.18 3.24 2.76
C PHE A 357 6.17 4.29 2.26
N SER A 358 7.40 3.89 1.92
CA SER A 358 8.52 4.78 1.62
C SER A 358 8.22 5.80 0.51
N GLU A 359 7.52 5.39 -0.56
CA GLU A 359 7.17 6.28 -1.67
C GLU A 359 6.14 7.35 -1.23
N ILE A 360 5.13 6.92 -0.47
CA ILE A 360 4.12 7.83 0.08
C ILE A 360 4.78 8.83 1.04
N ALA A 361 5.62 8.33 1.96
CA ALA A 361 6.33 9.17 2.91
C ALA A 361 7.22 10.20 2.19
N LYS A 362 8.02 9.78 1.20
CA LYS A 362 8.86 10.67 0.40
C LYS A 362 8.04 11.75 -0.31
N GLN A 363 6.91 11.40 -0.91
CA GLN A 363 6.06 12.37 -1.57
C GLN A 363 5.44 13.35 -0.59
N MET A 364 4.93 12.87 0.55
CA MET A 364 4.37 13.75 1.58
C MET A 364 5.41 14.73 2.14
N LEU A 365 6.66 14.29 2.33
CA LEU A 365 7.76 15.17 2.76
C LEU A 365 8.12 16.21 1.70
N LYS A 366 8.22 15.79 0.43
CA LYS A 366 8.50 16.69 -0.71
C LYS A 366 7.45 17.81 -0.80
N GLU A 367 6.19 17.46 -0.64
CA GLU A 367 5.05 18.40 -0.71
C GLU A 367 4.79 19.12 0.63
N LYS A 368 5.65 18.92 1.63
CA LYS A 368 5.48 19.49 2.98
C LYS A 368 4.11 19.19 3.60
N ALA A 369 3.61 17.98 3.35
CA ALA A 369 2.34 17.45 3.86
C ALA A 369 2.52 16.59 5.12
N ALA A 370 3.76 16.30 5.51
CA ALA A 370 4.11 15.56 6.72
C ALA A 370 5.47 16.03 7.26
N VAL A 371 5.77 15.63 8.50
CA VAL A 371 7.08 15.82 9.14
C VAL A 371 7.62 14.45 9.56
N GLN A 372 8.87 14.17 9.22
CA GLN A 372 9.62 13.05 9.76
C GLN A 372 10.40 13.49 10.99
N VAL A 373 10.30 12.75 12.09
CA VAL A 373 10.90 13.09 13.37
C VAL A 373 11.67 11.92 13.97
N LYS A 374 12.72 12.22 14.73
CA LYS A 374 13.32 11.30 15.70
C LYS A 374 12.61 11.45 17.04
N GLU A 375 12.79 10.48 17.94
CA GLU A 375 12.17 10.49 19.26
C GLU A 375 12.29 11.83 19.99
N LYS A 376 13.50 12.39 20.08
CA LYS A 376 13.80 13.67 20.75
C LYS A 376 13.13 14.90 20.11
N GLU A 377 12.62 14.79 18.91
CA GLU A 377 12.01 15.89 18.13
C GLU A 377 10.48 15.90 18.25
N ILE A 378 9.88 14.80 18.72
CA ILE A 378 8.41 14.62 18.74
C ILE A 378 7.75 15.71 19.57
N PHE A 379 8.22 15.95 20.81
CA PHE A 379 7.66 16.95 21.71
C PHE A 379 7.58 18.34 21.05
N ASN A 380 8.72 18.82 20.53
CA ASN A 380 8.78 20.13 19.90
C ASN A 380 7.90 20.23 18.66
N THR A 381 7.81 19.15 17.86
CA THR A 381 6.95 19.12 16.67
C THR A 381 5.48 19.16 17.05
N CYS A 382 5.05 18.36 18.02
CA CYS A 382 3.69 18.36 18.53
C CYS A 382 3.30 19.71 19.14
N ARG A 383 4.18 20.28 19.97
CA ARG A 383 3.99 21.60 20.56
C ARG A 383 3.84 22.68 19.50
N ASN A 384 4.67 22.70 18.48
CA ASN A 384 4.57 23.62 17.35
C ASN A 384 3.21 23.55 16.65
N PHE A 385 2.66 22.36 16.45
CA PHE A 385 1.35 22.21 15.82
C PHE A 385 0.20 22.73 16.69
N LEU A 386 0.33 22.66 18.02
CA LEU A 386 -0.63 23.21 18.96
C LEU A 386 -0.53 24.73 19.07
N GLU A 387 0.69 25.27 19.07
CA GLU A 387 0.95 26.73 19.14
C GLU A 387 0.65 27.44 17.80
N GLN A 388 0.80 26.72 16.67
CA GLN A 388 0.63 27.27 15.33
C GLN A 388 -0.40 26.45 14.50
N PRO A 389 -1.69 26.49 14.88
CA PRO A 389 -2.73 25.66 14.23
C PRO A 389 -2.89 25.99 12.74
N GLU A 390 -2.62 27.22 12.31
CA GLU A 390 -2.63 27.63 10.91
C GLU A 390 -1.57 26.90 10.07
N LEU A 391 -0.36 26.71 10.63
CA LEU A 391 0.71 25.96 9.96
C LEU A 391 0.33 24.49 9.85
N ALA A 392 -0.20 23.91 10.93
CA ALA A 392 -0.70 22.55 10.96
C ALA A 392 -1.82 22.34 9.92
N HIS A 393 -2.79 23.27 9.86
CA HIS A 393 -3.88 23.22 8.87
C HIS A 393 -3.36 23.28 7.42
N LYS A 394 -2.42 24.18 7.12
CA LYS A 394 -1.79 24.27 5.80
C LYS A 394 -1.11 22.96 5.39
N MET A 395 -0.42 22.32 6.32
CA MET A 395 0.22 21.00 6.09
C MET A 395 -0.83 19.93 5.79
N GLY A 396 -1.86 19.83 6.60
CA GLY A 396 -2.97 18.88 6.40
C GLY A 396 -3.67 19.09 5.05
N LYS A 397 -3.93 20.35 4.66
CA LYS A 397 -4.50 20.69 3.35
C LYS A 397 -3.64 20.20 2.19
N ARG A 398 -2.31 20.32 2.28
CA ARG A 398 -1.39 19.76 1.25
C ARG A 398 -1.54 18.23 1.16
N GLY A 399 -1.61 17.54 2.30
CA GLY A 399 -1.86 16.08 2.30
C GLY A 399 -3.15 15.69 1.59
N LYS A 400 -4.23 16.43 1.84
CA LYS A 400 -5.51 16.23 1.16
C LYS A 400 -5.42 16.53 -0.34
N THR A 401 -4.67 17.56 -0.74
CA THR A 401 -4.45 17.92 -2.15
C THR A 401 -3.70 16.82 -2.91
N ILE A 402 -2.70 16.17 -2.29
CA ILE A 402 -2.00 15.03 -2.91
C ILE A 402 -3.02 13.93 -3.27
N ILE A 403 -3.95 13.64 -2.38
CA ILE A 403 -4.98 12.62 -2.62
C ILE A 403 -5.96 13.10 -3.70
N ALA A 404 -6.42 14.36 -3.63
CA ALA A 404 -7.37 14.93 -4.60
C ALA A 404 -6.83 14.90 -6.04
N ASN A 405 -5.55 15.21 -6.22
CA ASN A 405 -4.90 15.20 -7.53
C ASN A 405 -4.73 13.79 -8.14
N ASN A 406 -4.96 12.75 -7.33
CA ASN A 406 -4.86 11.35 -7.76
C ASN A 406 -6.21 10.63 -7.70
N GLN A 407 -7.31 11.33 -7.59
CA GLN A 407 -8.64 10.72 -7.60
C GLN A 407 -9.08 10.29 -9.01
N GLY A 408 -9.86 9.22 -9.07
CA GLY A 408 -10.45 8.71 -10.31
C GLY A 408 -9.53 7.86 -11.17
N ILE A 409 -8.28 7.61 -10.73
CA ILE A 409 -7.31 6.77 -11.43
C ILE A 409 -7.85 5.34 -11.61
N VAL A 410 -8.49 4.78 -10.59
CA VAL A 410 -9.14 3.46 -10.68
C VAL A 410 -10.17 3.45 -11.80
N LYS A 411 -11.05 4.47 -11.88
CA LYS A 411 -12.06 4.58 -12.95
C LYS A 411 -11.43 4.68 -14.34
N GLU A 412 -10.37 5.47 -14.46
CA GLU A 412 -9.63 5.59 -15.73
C GLU A 412 -9.00 4.26 -16.14
N TYR A 413 -8.39 3.52 -15.21
CA TYR A 413 -7.84 2.20 -15.51
C TYR A 413 -8.92 1.19 -15.87
N LEU A 414 -10.10 1.22 -15.25
CA LEU A 414 -11.23 0.37 -15.64
C LEU A 414 -11.65 0.64 -17.08
N ARG A 415 -11.73 1.91 -17.52
CA ARG A 415 -12.01 2.27 -18.92
C ARG A 415 -10.92 1.79 -19.91
N ILE A 416 -9.65 1.78 -19.46
CA ILE A 416 -8.57 1.22 -20.29
C ILE A 416 -8.71 -0.30 -20.38
N ILE A 417 -8.94 -0.98 -19.26
CA ILE A 417 -9.13 -2.45 -19.22
C ILE A 417 -10.30 -2.87 -20.12
N GLU A 418 -11.41 -2.14 -20.10
CA GLU A 418 -12.60 -2.39 -20.93
C GLU A 418 -12.27 -2.53 -22.42
N ARG A 419 -11.31 -1.76 -22.95
CA ARG A 419 -10.92 -1.80 -24.36
C ARG A 419 -10.21 -3.10 -24.77
N TYR A 420 -9.82 -3.91 -23.81
CA TYR A 420 -9.06 -5.16 -24.01
C TYR A 420 -9.82 -6.40 -23.53
N LEU A 421 -11.07 -6.25 -23.03
CA LEU A 421 -11.96 -7.36 -22.64
C LEU A 421 -12.69 -7.96 -23.86
#